data_7fb53610acad233efda2e860cabf53a5
#
_entry.id   7fb53610acad233efda2e860cabf53a5
#
_cell.length_a   1.000
_cell.length_b   1.000
_cell.length_c   1.000
_cell.angle_alpha   90.00
_cell.angle_beta   90.00
_cell.angle_gamma   90.00
#
_symmetry.space_group_name_H-M   'P 1'
#
loop_
_entity.id
_entity.type
_entity.pdbx_description
1 polymer ?
#
loop_
_entity_poly.entity_id
_entity_poly.type
_entity_poly.pdbx_seq_one_letter_code
_entity_poly.pdbx_strand_id
1 'polypeptide(L)'
;AQESRGLGDVYKRQDYVDVYMTHWQSIEGSEYYVPIQKTMEVLNDLKAQGKIKAIGAANVDIKQIQEYLKWGELDIVQAKYSILDRGIEDEIIPCCRENGVTIQAYSPLEMGLLSGTFPRDYKPVGAQIPKKWFQPENMQKAMDVMDQWKPLCEKYNCTIANLALAWILAQGDFINLLSGSTTVDQIAENVKSAELELDSADVAMMRDMVEAIDK
;
A
#
# COMPACT_ATOMS: atom_id res chain seq x y z
N ALA A 1 -18.19 -15.35 -0.46
CA ALA A 1 -16.81 -15.49 -0.98
C ALA A 1 -16.71 -16.67 -1.98
N GLN A 2 -17.37 -17.80 -1.68
CA GLN A 2 -17.36 -18.99 -2.54
C GLN A 2 -18.19 -18.80 -3.82
N GLU A 3 -19.32 -18.12 -3.71
CA GLU A 3 -20.15 -17.73 -4.87
C GLU A 3 -19.46 -16.70 -5.77
N SER A 4 -18.68 -15.79 -5.19
CA SER A 4 -17.87 -14.82 -5.92
C SER A 4 -16.78 -15.48 -6.78
N ARG A 5 -16.20 -16.60 -6.34
CA ARG A 5 -15.20 -17.36 -7.12
C ARG A 5 -15.80 -17.99 -8.38
N GLY A 6 -16.95 -18.66 -8.23
CA GLY A 6 -17.65 -19.26 -9.38
C GLY A 6 -18.07 -18.23 -10.42
N LEU A 7 -18.57 -17.07 -9.98
CA LEU A 7 -18.94 -15.97 -10.87
C LEU A 7 -17.72 -15.32 -11.55
N GLY A 8 -16.60 -15.20 -10.84
CA GLY A 8 -15.34 -14.67 -11.39
C GLY A 8 -14.79 -15.55 -12.51
N ASP A 9 -14.75 -16.86 -12.29
CA ASP A 9 -14.25 -17.84 -13.25
C ASP A 9 -15.15 -17.91 -14.50
N VAL A 10 -16.45 -17.91 -14.31
CA VAL A 10 -17.42 -17.91 -15.42
C VAL A 10 -17.37 -16.59 -16.20
N TYR A 11 -17.29 -15.46 -15.52
CA TYR A 11 -17.29 -14.15 -16.17
C TYR A 11 -15.96 -13.85 -16.89
N LYS A 12 -14.82 -14.17 -16.27
CA LYS A 12 -13.48 -13.91 -16.84
C LYS A 12 -12.99 -15.03 -17.76
N ARG A 13 -13.65 -16.19 -17.77
CA ARG A 13 -13.21 -17.38 -18.52
C ARG A 13 -11.75 -17.75 -18.24
N GLN A 14 -11.36 -17.71 -16.95
CA GLN A 14 -10.02 -18.00 -16.48
C GLN A 14 -10.02 -19.29 -15.65
N ASP A 15 -9.04 -20.12 -15.87
CA ASP A 15 -8.76 -21.37 -15.13
C ASP A 15 -7.71 -21.18 -14.05
N TYR A 16 -7.11 -19.99 -14.00
CA TYR A 16 -6.13 -19.61 -12.97
C TYR A 16 -6.33 -18.15 -12.52
N VAL A 17 -5.73 -17.79 -11.40
CA VAL A 17 -5.55 -16.41 -10.95
C VAL A 17 -4.07 -16.07 -10.85
N ASP A 18 -3.68 -14.86 -11.23
CA ASP A 18 -2.28 -14.45 -11.20
C ASP A 18 -1.75 -14.33 -9.78
N VAL A 19 -2.50 -13.69 -8.89
CA VAL A 19 -2.14 -13.56 -7.48
C VAL A 19 -3.32 -14.01 -6.62
N TYR A 20 -3.08 -14.96 -5.72
CA TYR A 20 -4.02 -15.30 -4.67
C TYR A 20 -3.52 -14.77 -3.34
N MET A 21 -4.31 -13.90 -2.71
CA MET A 21 -3.88 -13.16 -1.53
C MET A 21 -4.75 -13.47 -0.31
N THR A 22 -4.12 -13.81 0.80
CA THR A 22 -4.79 -13.84 2.10
C THR A 22 -5.00 -12.41 2.58
N HIS A 23 -6.26 -11.98 2.71
CA HIS A 23 -6.61 -10.59 3.04
C HIS A 23 -6.35 -10.24 4.51
N TRP A 24 -6.67 -11.15 5.42
CA TRP A 24 -6.40 -11.08 6.86
C TRP A 24 -6.02 -12.45 7.38
N GLN A 25 -5.08 -12.47 8.33
CA GLN A 25 -4.75 -13.69 9.03
C GLN A 25 -5.84 -14.01 10.05
N SER A 26 -6.10 -15.30 10.28
CA SER A 26 -6.99 -15.72 11.35
C SER A 26 -6.35 -15.41 12.71
N ILE A 27 -7.17 -15.01 13.67
CA ILE A 27 -6.72 -14.61 15.00
C ILE A 27 -6.45 -15.87 15.83
N GLU A 28 -5.23 -15.98 16.34
CA GLU A 28 -4.84 -17.09 17.23
C GLU A 28 -5.76 -17.14 18.46
N GLY A 29 -6.22 -18.36 18.79
CA GLY A 29 -7.17 -18.58 19.89
C GLY A 29 -8.65 -18.33 19.52
N SER A 30 -8.96 -17.90 18.30
CA SER A 30 -10.35 -17.85 17.81
C SER A 30 -10.86 -19.24 17.42
N GLU A 31 -12.19 -19.42 17.42
CA GLU A 31 -12.86 -20.67 16.99
C GLU A 31 -12.47 -21.11 15.57
N TYR A 32 -12.17 -20.15 14.69
CA TYR A 32 -11.85 -20.37 13.29
C TYR A 32 -10.36 -20.18 12.98
N TYR A 33 -9.51 -20.35 13.99
CA TYR A 33 -8.07 -20.18 13.80
C TYR A 33 -7.50 -21.22 12.83
N VAL A 34 -6.84 -20.75 11.79
CA VAL A 34 -6.08 -21.57 10.84
C VAL A 34 -4.63 -21.08 10.85
N PRO A 35 -3.68 -21.92 11.26
CA PRO A 35 -2.26 -21.56 11.22
C PRO A 35 -1.79 -21.22 9.81
N ILE A 36 -0.86 -20.27 9.68
CA ILE A 36 -0.25 -19.90 8.39
C ILE A 36 0.33 -21.11 7.68
N GLN A 37 0.92 -22.07 8.41
CA GLN A 37 1.37 -23.34 7.85
C GLN A 37 0.29 -24.04 7.02
N LYS A 38 -0.91 -24.18 7.57
CA LYS A 38 -2.03 -24.86 6.87
C LYS A 38 -2.51 -24.09 5.66
N THR A 39 -2.52 -22.76 5.75
CA THR A 39 -2.81 -21.88 4.62
C THR A 39 -1.80 -22.08 3.51
N MET A 40 -0.50 -22.11 3.85
CA MET A 40 0.58 -22.29 2.88
C MET A 40 0.61 -23.68 2.25
N GLU A 41 0.29 -24.74 2.99
CA GLU A 41 0.12 -26.08 2.42
C GLU A 41 -0.88 -26.08 1.26
N VAL A 42 -2.05 -25.43 1.43
CA VAL A 42 -3.07 -25.32 0.39
C VAL A 42 -2.64 -24.40 -0.75
N LEU A 43 -2.02 -23.25 -0.44
CA LEU A 43 -1.58 -22.31 -1.47
C LEU A 43 -0.47 -22.89 -2.34
N ASN A 44 0.49 -23.61 -1.75
CA ASN A 44 1.54 -24.31 -2.49
C ASN A 44 0.95 -25.38 -3.42
N ASP A 45 -0.03 -26.14 -2.96
CA ASP A 45 -0.72 -27.13 -3.78
C ASP A 45 -1.47 -26.48 -4.97
N LEU A 46 -2.13 -25.34 -4.75
CA LEU A 46 -2.77 -24.58 -5.81
C LEU A 46 -1.78 -24.02 -6.82
N LYS A 47 -0.61 -23.53 -6.33
CA LYS A 47 0.48 -23.05 -7.18
C LYS A 47 1.07 -24.19 -8.01
N ALA A 48 1.30 -25.35 -7.41
CA ALA A 48 1.77 -26.55 -8.12
C ALA A 48 0.80 -27.08 -9.19
N GLN A 49 -0.52 -26.90 -8.96
CA GLN A 49 -1.56 -27.22 -9.94
C GLN A 49 -1.73 -26.14 -11.03
N GLY A 50 -1.00 -25.05 -11.00
CA GLY A 50 -1.11 -23.93 -11.93
C GLY A 50 -2.41 -23.11 -11.77
N LYS A 51 -3.15 -23.29 -10.68
CA LYS A 51 -4.39 -22.53 -10.40
C LYS A 51 -4.12 -21.12 -9.88
N ILE A 52 -2.97 -20.91 -9.27
CA ILE A 52 -2.46 -19.60 -8.89
C ILE A 52 -1.01 -19.48 -9.34
N LYS A 53 -0.55 -18.27 -9.70
CA LYS A 53 0.83 -18.04 -10.11
C LYS A 53 1.69 -17.50 -8.97
N ALA A 54 1.11 -16.62 -8.15
CA ALA A 54 1.80 -15.97 -7.04
C ALA A 54 0.95 -16.01 -5.77
N ILE A 55 1.63 -16.09 -4.63
CA ILE A 55 1.04 -16.09 -3.29
C ILE A 55 1.25 -14.72 -2.65
N GLY A 56 0.18 -14.12 -2.16
CA GLY A 56 0.22 -12.85 -1.44
C GLY A 56 -0.34 -12.94 -0.02
N ALA A 57 0.09 -12.00 0.82
CA ALA A 57 -0.48 -11.80 2.14
C ALA A 57 -0.69 -10.30 2.41
N ALA A 58 -1.87 -9.93 2.91
CA ALA A 58 -2.19 -8.55 3.25
C ALA A 58 -2.35 -8.40 4.76
N ASN A 59 -2.05 -7.18 5.27
CA ASN A 59 -2.22 -6.83 6.68
C ASN A 59 -1.47 -7.79 7.63
N VAL A 60 -0.25 -8.12 7.29
CA VAL A 60 0.65 -9.01 8.05
C VAL A 60 1.70 -8.22 8.80
N ASP A 61 2.06 -8.70 9.99
CA ASP A 61 3.22 -8.25 10.73
C ASP A 61 4.49 -9.03 10.33
N ILE A 62 5.64 -8.60 10.86
CA ILE A 62 6.94 -9.21 10.53
C ILE A 62 7.01 -10.70 10.92
N LYS A 63 6.39 -11.11 12.03
CA LYS A 63 6.39 -12.51 12.47
C LYS A 63 5.57 -13.39 11.53
N GLN A 64 4.44 -12.86 11.07
CA GLN A 64 3.59 -13.53 10.10
C GLN A 64 4.28 -13.66 8.74
N ILE A 65 4.98 -12.62 8.27
CA ILE A 65 5.80 -12.69 7.03
C ILE A 65 6.86 -13.80 7.16
N GLN A 66 7.60 -13.83 8.25
CA GLN A 66 8.61 -14.86 8.52
C GLN A 66 7.98 -16.26 8.57
N GLU A 67 6.78 -16.39 9.12
CA GLU A 67 6.07 -17.67 9.15
C GLU A 67 5.62 -18.09 7.73
N TYR A 68 5.14 -17.18 6.88
CA TYR A 68 4.86 -17.46 5.47
C TYR A 68 6.10 -17.96 4.74
N LEU A 69 7.22 -17.26 4.86
CA LEU A 69 8.49 -17.58 4.21
C LEU A 69 9.08 -18.91 4.67
N LYS A 70 8.79 -19.34 5.89
CA LYS A 70 9.20 -20.64 6.42
C LYS A 70 8.49 -21.81 5.73
N TRP A 71 7.26 -21.61 5.26
CA TRP A 71 6.42 -22.68 4.70
C TRP A 71 6.30 -22.66 3.18
N GLY A 72 6.90 -21.70 2.51
CA GLY A 72 6.92 -21.60 1.04
C GLY A 72 7.33 -20.25 0.54
N GLU A 73 7.14 -20.02 -0.75
CA GLU A 73 7.37 -18.73 -1.36
C GLU A 73 6.23 -17.77 -1.01
N LEU A 74 6.58 -16.55 -0.58
CA LEU A 74 5.70 -15.42 -0.48
C LEU A 74 6.13 -14.41 -1.55
N ASP A 75 5.30 -14.19 -2.54
CA ASP A 75 5.66 -13.33 -3.68
C ASP A 75 5.31 -11.86 -3.41
N ILE A 76 4.22 -11.61 -2.65
CA ILE A 76 3.68 -10.25 -2.47
C ILE A 76 3.20 -10.05 -1.03
N VAL A 77 3.57 -8.91 -0.45
CA VAL A 77 2.98 -8.36 0.78
C VAL A 77 2.20 -7.10 0.45
N GLN A 78 0.92 -7.05 0.80
CA GLN A 78 0.12 -5.84 0.67
C GLN A 78 0.00 -5.15 2.03
N ALA A 79 0.59 -3.96 2.14
CA ALA A 79 0.68 -3.20 3.38
C ALA A 79 0.27 -1.75 3.20
N LYS A 80 -0.24 -1.12 4.27
CA LYS A 80 -0.48 0.31 4.28
C LYS A 80 0.85 1.05 4.26
N TYR A 81 1.03 1.95 3.29
CA TYR A 81 2.24 2.75 3.20
C TYR A 81 2.00 4.06 2.47
N SER A 82 2.41 5.13 3.11
CA SER A 82 2.42 6.49 2.58
C SER A 82 3.51 7.30 3.26
N ILE A 83 3.80 8.49 2.78
CA ILE A 83 4.75 9.39 3.46
C ILE A 83 4.27 9.78 4.88
N LEU A 84 2.95 9.72 5.14
CA LEU A 84 2.34 9.97 6.45
C LEU A 84 2.19 8.72 7.33
N ASP A 85 2.27 7.52 6.77
CA ASP A 85 2.15 6.25 7.50
C ASP A 85 3.27 5.33 7.05
N ARG A 86 4.34 5.29 7.84
CA ARG A 86 5.61 4.65 7.51
C ARG A 86 5.94 3.46 8.41
N GLY A 87 4.95 2.92 9.11
CA GLY A 87 5.15 1.86 10.10
C GLY A 87 5.76 0.56 9.58
N ILE A 88 5.90 0.42 8.26
CA ILE A 88 6.51 -0.78 7.65
C ILE A 88 8.01 -0.63 7.35
N GLU A 89 8.59 0.57 7.56
CA GLU A 89 9.97 0.86 7.12
C GLU A 89 11.04 0.12 7.92
N ASP A 90 10.83 -0.07 9.21
CA ASP A 90 11.87 -0.59 10.10
C ASP A 90 12.06 -2.11 9.99
N GLU A 91 10.99 -2.86 9.70
CA GLU A 91 11.02 -4.33 9.73
C GLU A 91 10.52 -4.95 8.42
N ILE A 92 9.36 -4.52 7.91
CA ILE A 92 8.70 -5.17 6.77
C ILE A 92 9.44 -4.87 5.46
N ILE A 93 9.79 -3.61 5.20
CA ILE A 93 10.53 -3.23 3.98
C ILE A 93 11.86 -3.96 3.88
N PRO A 94 12.73 -3.95 4.92
CA PRO A 94 13.99 -4.73 4.88
C PRO A 94 13.76 -6.22 4.65
N CYS A 95 12.83 -6.82 5.37
CA CYS A 95 12.52 -8.25 5.24
C CYS A 95 12.05 -8.61 3.81
N CYS A 96 11.14 -7.82 3.24
CA CYS A 96 10.66 -8.04 1.88
C CYS A 96 11.78 -7.90 0.85
N ARG A 97 12.63 -6.87 0.98
CA ARG A 97 13.78 -6.66 0.10
C ARG A 97 14.75 -7.84 0.14
N GLU A 98 15.09 -8.32 1.33
CA GLU A 98 16.03 -9.44 1.53
C GLU A 98 15.51 -10.77 0.96
N ASN A 99 14.20 -10.96 0.95
CA ASN A 99 13.57 -12.19 0.50
C ASN A 99 12.96 -12.12 -0.91
N GLY A 100 13.16 -11.02 -1.64
CA GLY A 100 12.63 -10.85 -3.00
C GLY A 100 11.10 -10.73 -3.06
N VAL A 101 10.48 -10.28 -1.96
CA VAL A 101 9.03 -10.09 -1.84
C VAL A 101 8.64 -8.70 -2.32
N THR A 102 7.69 -8.61 -3.23
CA THR A 102 7.13 -7.33 -3.69
C THR A 102 6.19 -6.74 -2.64
N ILE A 103 6.29 -5.43 -2.40
CA ILE A 103 5.33 -4.70 -1.58
C ILE A 103 4.29 -4.03 -2.47
N GLN A 104 3.01 -4.27 -2.18
CA GLN A 104 1.89 -3.49 -2.72
C GLN A 104 1.43 -2.48 -1.67
N ALA A 105 1.81 -1.21 -1.84
CA ALA A 105 1.45 -0.13 -0.94
C ALA A 105 0.00 0.31 -1.16
N TYR A 106 -0.89 0.03 -0.19
CA TYR A 106 -2.25 0.52 -0.25
C TYR A 106 -2.43 1.82 0.57
N SER A 107 -3.47 2.59 0.24
CA SER A 107 -3.73 3.93 0.80
C SER A 107 -2.56 4.92 0.64
N PRO A 108 -1.84 4.92 -0.50
CA PRO A 108 -0.66 5.76 -0.68
C PRO A 108 -0.96 7.27 -0.62
N LEU A 109 -2.21 7.66 -0.88
CA LEU A 109 -2.70 9.05 -0.76
C LEU A 109 -3.49 9.32 0.52
N GLU A 110 -3.39 8.45 1.56
CA GLU A 110 -4.11 8.61 2.83
C GLU A 110 -5.58 9.00 2.63
N MET A 111 -6.35 8.12 1.97
CA MET A 111 -7.78 8.33 1.70
C MET A 111 -8.07 9.69 1.02
N GLY A 112 -7.15 10.19 0.21
CA GLY A 112 -7.25 11.42 -0.55
C GLY A 112 -6.64 12.65 0.11
N LEU A 113 -6.19 12.61 1.36
CA LEU A 113 -5.56 13.75 2.02
C LEU A 113 -4.33 14.25 1.24
N LEU A 114 -3.47 13.34 0.81
CA LEU A 114 -2.27 13.63 0.04
C LEU A 114 -2.52 13.95 -1.44
N SER A 115 -3.77 14.11 -1.85
CA SER A 115 -4.09 14.63 -3.19
C SER A 115 -3.83 16.15 -3.33
N GLY A 116 -3.80 16.87 -2.20
CA GLY A 116 -3.70 18.33 -2.19
C GLY A 116 -4.98 19.04 -2.62
N THR A 117 -6.11 18.31 -2.77
CA THR A 117 -7.37 18.89 -3.29
C THR A 117 -8.40 19.20 -2.19
N PHE A 118 -8.17 18.75 -0.95
CA PHE A 118 -9.09 19.05 0.14
C PHE A 118 -9.05 20.53 0.52
N PRO A 119 -10.20 21.20 0.68
CA PRO A 119 -10.24 22.56 1.19
C PRO A 119 -9.84 22.59 2.68
N ARG A 120 -9.35 23.72 3.16
CA ARG A 120 -8.87 23.88 4.54
C ARG A 120 -9.95 23.62 5.60
N ASP A 121 -11.21 23.81 5.26
CA ASP A 121 -12.37 23.56 6.12
C ASP A 121 -13.00 22.18 5.91
N TYR A 122 -12.31 21.28 5.20
CA TYR A 122 -12.78 19.91 4.94
C TYR A 122 -13.18 19.21 6.25
N LYS A 123 -14.30 18.51 6.20
CA LYS A 123 -14.80 17.72 7.32
C LYS A 123 -14.66 16.23 6.99
N PRO A 124 -13.89 15.47 7.77
CA PRO A 124 -13.74 14.03 7.57
C PRO A 124 -15.08 13.30 7.61
N VAL A 125 -15.23 12.29 6.76
CA VAL A 125 -16.46 11.49 6.65
C VAL A 125 -16.19 10.00 6.78
N GLY A 126 -17.14 9.26 7.31
CA GLY A 126 -17.10 7.79 7.36
C GLY A 126 -15.82 7.26 8.00
N ALA A 127 -15.10 6.42 7.27
CA ALA A 127 -13.89 5.76 7.73
C ALA A 127 -12.68 6.70 7.99
N GLN A 128 -12.74 7.95 7.54
CA GLN A 128 -11.71 8.97 7.81
C GLN A 128 -11.75 9.44 9.28
N ILE A 129 -12.94 9.54 9.87
CA ILE A 129 -13.18 10.16 11.20
C ILE A 129 -12.23 9.65 12.29
N PRO A 130 -12.00 8.34 12.47
CA PRO A 130 -11.14 7.82 13.54
C PRO A 130 -9.64 7.88 13.19
N LYS A 131 -9.25 8.31 11.98
CA LYS A 131 -7.86 8.25 11.54
C LYS A 131 -7.05 9.43 12.09
N LYS A 132 -5.79 9.15 12.47
CA LYS A 132 -4.84 10.13 13.02
C LYS A 132 -4.74 11.39 12.19
N TRP A 133 -4.52 11.23 10.87
CA TRP A 133 -4.30 12.34 9.95
C TRP A 133 -5.56 13.11 9.57
N PHE A 134 -6.74 12.60 9.96
CA PHE A 134 -8.02 13.30 9.81
C PHE A 134 -8.49 14.00 11.09
N GLN A 135 -7.72 13.94 12.17
CA GLN A 135 -7.99 14.81 13.32
C GLN A 135 -7.67 16.26 12.92
N PRO A 136 -8.49 17.25 13.35
CA PRO A 136 -8.41 18.61 12.81
C PRO A 136 -6.99 19.21 12.84
N GLU A 137 -6.29 19.08 13.95
CA GLU A 137 -4.92 19.61 14.10
C GLU A 137 -3.92 18.91 13.17
N ASN A 138 -3.94 17.57 13.11
CA ASN A 138 -3.02 16.79 12.29
C ASN A 138 -3.28 17.01 10.79
N MET A 139 -4.55 17.12 10.42
CA MET A 139 -4.94 17.40 9.05
C MET A 139 -4.41 18.76 8.58
N GLN A 140 -4.53 19.82 9.42
CA GLN A 140 -3.97 21.12 9.09
C GLN A 140 -2.44 21.08 8.97
N LYS A 141 -1.74 20.41 9.90
CA LYS A 141 -0.29 20.22 9.82
C LYS A 141 0.13 19.53 8.51
N ALA A 142 -0.58 18.45 8.12
CA ALA A 142 -0.32 17.75 6.87
C ALA A 142 -0.55 18.67 5.64
N MET A 143 -1.62 19.45 5.64
CA MET A 143 -1.90 20.43 4.58
C MET A 143 -0.83 21.53 4.51
N ASP A 144 -0.33 21.98 5.66
CA ASP A 144 0.75 23.01 5.72
C ASP A 144 2.07 22.46 5.16
N VAL A 145 2.38 21.19 5.39
CA VAL A 145 3.52 20.52 4.77
C VAL A 145 3.33 20.40 3.26
N MET A 146 2.15 19.97 2.80
CA MET A 146 1.86 19.88 1.36
C MET A 146 1.95 21.24 0.64
N ASP A 147 1.59 22.34 1.31
CA ASP A 147 1.78 23.68 0.76
C ASP A 147 3.27 24.01 0.53
N GLN A 148 4.15 23.49 1.37
CA GLN A 148 5.60 23.67 1.24
C GLN A 148 6.18 22.81 0.08
N TRP A 149 5.46 21.81 -0.42
CA TRP A 149 5.86 21.03 -1.59
C TRP A 149 5.58 21.71 -2.93
N LYS A 150 4.89 22.84 -2.96
CA LYS A 150 4.56 23.57 -4.22
C LYS A 150 5.79 23.88 -5.08
N PRO A 151 6.95 24.30 -4.53
CA PRO A 151 8.15 24.50 -5.33
C PRO A 151 8.66 23.19 -5.98
N LEU A 152 8.45 22.02 -5.33
CA LEU A 152 8.76 20.72 -5.91
C LEU A 152 7.80 20.37 -7.06
N CYS A 153 6.50 20.70 -6.89
CA CYS A 153 5.53 20.53 -7.97
C CYS A 153 5.94 21.33 -9.23
N GLU A 154 6.46 22.54 -9.05
CA GLU A 154 6.98 23.37 -10.15
C GLU A 154 8.27 22.75 -10.74
N LYS A 155 9.22 22.31 -9.88
CA LYS A 155 10.48 21.68 -10.29
C LYS A 155 10.24 20.44 -11.16
N TYR A 156 9.31 19.58 -10.75
CA TYR A 156 9.02 18.31 -11.41
C TYR A 156 7.83 18.37 -12.39
N ASN A 157 7.21 19.54 -12.56
CA ASN A 157 6.01 19.74 -13.38
C ASN A 157 4.91 18.71 -13.08
N CYS A 158 4.55 18.57 -11.81
CA CYS A 158 3.65 17.54 -11.31
C CYS A 158 2.70 18.06 -10.22
N THR A 159 1.76 17.24 -9.80
CA THR A 159 0.84 17.55 -8.69
C THR A 159 1.39 17.07 -7.36
N ILE A 160 0.78 17.53 -6.25
CA ILE A 160 1.06 17.03 -4.88
C ILE A 160 0.81 15.53 -4.81
N ALA A 161 -0.27 15.03 -5.45
CA ALA A 161 -0.54 13.60 -5.51
C ALA A 161 0.60 12.83 -6.18
N ASN A 162 1.12 13.35 -7.30
CA ASN A 162 2.25 12.70 -7.99
C ASN A 162 3.50 12.69 -7.13
N LEU A 163 3.82 13.77 -6.41
CA LEU A 163 4.96 13.81 -5.48
C LEU A 163 4.82 12.77 -4.37
N ALA A 164 3.63 12.69 -3.74
CA ALA A 164 3.38 11.73 -2.69
C ALA A 164 3.51 10.27 -3.15
N LEU A 165 3.03 9.97 -4.36
CA LEU A 165 3.14 8.64 -4.97
C LEU A 165 4.59 8.33 -5.40
N ALA A 166 5.26 9.28 -6.08
CA ALA A 166 6.64 9.13 -6.50
C ALA A 166 7.60 8.97 -5.31
N TRP A 167 7.33 9.64 -4.19
CA TRP A 167 8.08 9.47 -2.96
C TRP A 167 8.07 8.01 -2.47
N ILE A 168 6.94 7.31 -2.55
CA ILE A 168 6.85 5.89 -2.18
C ILE A 168 7.65 5.03 -3.16
N LEU A 169 7.52 5.28 -4.46
CA LEU A 169 8.26 4.55 -5.50
C LEU A 169 9.78 4.72 -5.36
N ALA A 170 10.24 5.88 -4.87
CA ALA A 170 11.64 6.14 -4.61
C ALA A 170 12.23 5.30 -3.46
N GLN A 171 11.41 4.59 -2.66
CA GLN A 171 11.91 3.74 -1.57
C GLN A 171 12.44 2.38 -2.06
N GLY A 172 12.11 1.97 -3.30
CA GLY A 172 12.67 0.75 -3.90
C GLY A 172 11.87 0.23 -5.09
N ASP A 173 12.55 -0.43 -6.00
CA ASP A 173 11.99 -1.02 -7.22
C ASP A 173 11.09 -2.24 -7.00
N PHE A 174 11.09 -2.79 -5.79
CA PHE A 174 10.20 -3.88 -5.35
C PHE A 174 8.89 -3.38 -4.72
N ILE A 175 8.63 -2.05 -4.75
CA ILE A 175 7.39 -1.45 -4.23
C ILE A 175 6.55 -0.99 -5.40
N ASN A 176 5.29 -1.41 -5.44
CA ASN A 176 4.28 -0.86 -6.34
C ASN A 176 3.11 -0.25 -5.57
N LEU A 177 2.30 0.56 -6.25
CA LEU A 177 1.25 1.34 -5.63
C LEU A 177 -0.14 0.81 -5.98
N LEU A 178 -1.02 0.80 -4.99
CA LEU A 178 -2.45 0.61 -5.17
C LEU A 178 -3.16 1.95 -4.92
N SER A 179 -3.03 2.88 -5.88
CA SER A 179 -3.67 4.18 -5.79
C SER A 179 -5.14 4.10 -6.19
N GLY A 180 -6.03 4.38 -5.23
CA GLY A 180 -7.47 4.46 -5.49
C GLY A 180 -7.83 5.70 -6.30
N SER A 181 -8.81 5.56 -7.19
CA SER A 181 -9.34 6.66 -8.01
C SER A 181 -10.84 6.49 -8.20
N THR A 182 -11.57 7.60 -8.27
CA THR A 182 -13.02 7.61 -8.51
C THR A 182 -13.38 8.14 -9.91
N THR A 183 -12.41 8.72 -10.61
CA THR A 183 -12.58 9.22 -11.98
C THR A 183 -11.42 8.77 -12.87
N VAL A 184 -11.66 8.79 -14.19
CA VAL A 184 -10.63 8.48 -15.20
C VAL A 184 -9.47 9.48 -15.13
N ASP A 185 -9.75 10.75 -14.91
CA ASP A 185 -8.74 11.80 -14.82
C ASP A 185 -7.79 11.56 -13.63
N GLN A 186 -8.31 11.10 -12.49
CA GLN A 186 -7.49 10.74 -11.33
C GLN A 186 -6.57 9.55 -11.63
N ILE A 187 -7.05 8.54 -12.37
CA ILE A 187 -6.20 7.42 -12.78
C ILE A 187 -5.09 7.92 -13.69
N ALA A 188 -5.42 8.69 -14.72
CA ALA A 188 -4.47 9.26 -15.66
C ALA A 188 -3.44 10.16 -14.97
N GLU A 189 -3.86 10.91 -13.94
CA GLU A 189 -2.96 11.72 -13.13
C GLU A 189 -2.03 10.85 -12.26
N ASN A 190 -2.58 9.87 -11.53
CA ASN A 190 -1.80 9.02 -10.63
C ASN A 190 -0.71 8.23 -11.38
N VAL A 191 -0.98 7.76 -12.60
CA VAL A 191 -0.01 6.99 -13.41
C VAL A 191 1.24 7.81 -13.73
N LYS A 192 1.14 9.12 -13.88
CA LYS A 192 2.29 10.00 -14.15
C LYS A 192 3.37 9.90 -13.05
N SER A 193 3.00 9.55 -11.84
CA SER A 193 3.96 9.39 -10.73
C SER A 193 5.03 8.32 -11.00
N ALA A 194 4.72 7.34 -11.84
CA ALA A 194 5.68 6.29 -12.22
C ALA A 194 6.80 6.78 -13.16
N GLU A 195 6.62 7.94 -13.77
CA GLU A 195 7.59 8.57 -14.66
C GLU A 195 8.45 9.62 -13.93
N LEU A 196 8.15 9.92 -12.66
CA LEU A 196 8.86 10.92 -11.89
C LEU A 196 10.09 10.32 -11.18
N GLU A 197 11.24 10.82 -11.53
CA GLU A 197 12.50 10.52 -10.84
C GLU A 197 12.81 11.68 -9.86
N LEU A 198 12.52 11.48 -8.59
CA LEU A 198 12.80 12.47 -7.54
C LEU A 198 14.28 12.42 -7.14
N ASP A 199 14.91 13.57 -7.00
CA ASP A 199 16.25 13.66 -6.42
C ASP A 199 16.22 13.14 -4.99
N SER A 200 17.26 12.41 -4.58
CA SER A 200 17.36 11.86 -3.21
C SER A 200 17.31 12.92 -2.11
N ALA A 201 17.81 14.13 -2.41
CA ALA A 201 17.73 15.26 -1.48
C ALA A 201 16.29 15.73 -1.27
N ASP A 202 15.46 15.73 -2.33
CA ASP A 202 14.06 16.11 -2.22
C ASP A 202 13.23 15.03 -1.51
N VAL A 203 13.53 13.75 -1.77
CA VAL A 203 12.92 12.61 -1.04
C VAL A 203 13.21 12.73 0.45
N ALA A 204 14.45 13.03 0.83
CA ALA A 204 14.84 13.22 2.23
C ALA A 204 14.15 14.46 2.83
N MET A 205 14.15 15.58 2.11
CA MET A 205 13.50 16.82 2.57
C MET A 205 11.99 16.61 2.81
N MET A 206 11.29 15.93 1.91
CA MET A 206 9.87 15.63 2.10
C MET A 206 9.64 14.76 3.35
N ARG A 207 10.52 13.78 3.59
CA ARG A 207 10.51 12.95 4.81
C ARG A 207 10.67 13.81 6.05
N ASP A 208 11.71 14.64 6.12
CA ASP A 208 12.03 15.47 7.28
C ASP A 208 10.87 16.43 7.63
N MET A 209 10.22 17.01 6.61
CA MET A 209 9.04 17.86 6.80
C MET A 209 7.89 17.13 7.47
N VAL A 210 7.64 15.88 7.07
CA VAL A 210 6.58 15.05 7.66
C VAL A 210 6.97 14.60 9.06
N GLU A 211 8.22 14.22 9.31
CA GLU A 211 8.68 13.82 10.63
C GLU A 211 8.61 14.96 11.65
N ALA A 212 8.78 16.19 11.20
CA ALA A 212 8.66 17.36 12.06
C ALA A 212 7.24 17.56 12.63
N ILE A 213 6.20 17.11 11.93
CA ILE A 213 4.80 17.24 12.34
C ILE A 213 4.24 15.99 13.00
N ASP A 214 4.95 14.86 12.97
CA ASP A 214 4.53 13.57 13.49
C ASP A 214 4.96 13.30 14.94
N LYS A 215 5.44 14.34 15.61
CA LYS A 215 5.94 14.30 17.00
C LYS A 215 4.84 14.45 18.03
#